data_6ea0426dba20c2239cda15583cb62547
#
_entry.id   6ea0426dba20c2239cda15583cb62547
#
_cell.length_a   1.000
_cell.length_b   1.000
_cell.length_c   1.000
_cell.angle_alpha   90.00
_cell.angle_beta   90.00
_cell.angle_gamma   90.00
#
_symmetry.space_group_name_H-M   'P 1'
#
loop_
_entity.id
_entity.type
_entity.pdbx_description
1 polymer ?
#
loop_
_entity_poly.entity_id
_entity_poly.type
_entity_poly.pdbx_seq_one_letter_code
_entity_poly.pdbx_strand_id
1 'polypeptide(L)'
;ILANNDAAGVMFWGCDESAKEGQQALIDAGIPWISYDRIVEGTMNQAILNYSGDNWQSGAAAAYYLVTHGMDPESTLVQFSGDASTVSQRRTEGFRKFLLGQEHYYDAEGDKTYTIEDVNQGKAWTQEEVDKLCTENYFEYNCEWSNEKAKGYIESNLSSWIEASKSTDNTMFVFSMDDEMSLAFLELLSGDAIDEGVKGELEALTVYMSAVGGMEEMYAVLRGDDEELSAAANTYFEGLMSVYYNPVMTQTAIRKLLDYLDGTWDYVLGAEDYEPVFIVDSGNVNQYEGFLGR
;
A
#
# COMPACT_ATOMS: atom_id res chain seq x y z
N ILE A 1 -31.69 7.76 3.63
CA ILE A 1 -31.10 8.21 4.92
C ILE A 1 -30.98 9.72 4.91
N LEU A 2 -30.37 10.34 3.90
CA LEU A 2 -30.22 11.81 3.78
C LEU A 2 -31.57 12.55 3.67
N ALA A 3 -32.61 11.90 3.14
CA ALA A 3 -33.94 12.50 2.97
C ALA A 3 -34.65 12.86 4.29
N ASN A 4 -34.19 12.35 5.42
CA ASN A 4 -34.84 12.55 6.73
C ASN A 4 -34.20 13.64 7.58
N ASN A 5 -33.10 14.27 7.15
CA ASN A 5 -32.37 15.35 7.84
C ASN A 5 -32.01 15.08 9.32
N ASP A 6 -31.98 13.80 9.74
CA ASP A 6 -31.71 13.43 11.13
C ASP A 6 -30.22 13.16 11.42
N ALA A 7 -29.35 13.23 10.39
CA ALA A 7 -27.91 13.03 10.57
C ALA A 7 -27.26 14.34 11.03
N ALA A 8 -26.64 14.32 12.20
CA ALA A 8 -25.85 15.47 12.70
C ALA A 8 -24.52 15.63 11.93
N GLY A 9 -23.96 14.54 11.42
CA GLY A 9 -22.76 14.50 10.60
C GLY A 9 -22.57 13.13 9.94
N VAL A 10 -21.68 13.03 8.98
CA VAL A 10 -21.46 11.80 8.18
C VAL A 10 -19.97 11.49 8.07
N MET A 11 -19.62 10.24 8.31
CA MET A 11 -18.38 9.64 7.82
C MET A 11 -18.62 9.13 6.40
N PHE A 12 -17.94 9.71 5.43
CA PHE A 12 -18.16 9.38 4.02
C PHE A 12 -16.98 8.60 3.49
N TRP A 13 -17.22 7.35 3.11
CA TRP A 13 -16.28 6.49 2.43
C TRP A 13 -16.64 6.40 0.95
N GLY A 14 -15.86 7.06 0.10
CA GLY A 14 -16.06 7.06 -1.35
C GLY A 14 -15.20 5.99 -2.02
N CYS A 15 -15.76 5.26 -3.00
CA CYS A 15 -14.96 4.29 -3.74
C CYS A 15 -14.05 4.97 -4.77
N ASP A 16 -14.58 5.99 -5.45
CA ASP A 16 -13.89 6.76 -6.49
C ASP A 16 -14.62 8.09 -6.74
N GLU A 17 -14.30 8.79 -7.83
CA GLU A 17 -14.93 10.05 -8.23
C GLU A 17 -16.44 9.93 -8.49
N SER A 18 -16.99 8.73 -8.69
CA SER A 18 -18.45 8.54 -8.82
C SER A 18 -19.21 8.83 -7.51
N ALA A 19 -18.52 8.75 -6.38
CA ALA A 19 -19.06 9.09 -5.06
C ALA A 19 -19.35 10.60 -4.88
N LYS A 20 -18.89 11.43 -5.79
CA LYS A 20 -19.04 12.89 -5.80
C LYS A 20 -20.49 13.36 -5.66
N GLU A 21 -21.42 12.68 -6.31
CA GLU A 21 -22.85 12.98 -6.20
C GLU A 21 -23.37 12.81 -4.77
N GLY A 22 -22.88 11.78 -4.07
CA GLY A 22 -23.23 11.57 -2.66
C GLY A 22 -22.69 12.67 -1.76
N GLN A 23 -21.47 13.12 -1.98
CA GLN A 23 -20.88 14.25 -1.25
C GLN A 23 -21.58 15.57 -1.59
N GLN A 24 -21.95 15.79 -2.86
CA GLN A 24 -22.73 16.98 -3.24
C GLN A 24 -24.08 17.03 -2.52
N ALA A 25 -24.73 15.88 -2.34
CA ALA A 25 -25.98 15.83 -1.58
C ALA A 25 -25.79 16.20 -0.09
N LEU A 26 -24.62 15.92 0.51
CA LEU A 26 -24.30 16.39 1.87
C LEU A 26 -24.09 17.91 1.89
N ILE A 27 -23.39 18.44 0.90
CA ILE A 27 -23.18 19.90 0.75
C ILE A 27 -24.51 20.61 0.65
N ASP A 28 -25.38 20.14 -0.26
CA ASP A 28 -26.69 20.76 -0.51
C ASP A 28 -27.63 20.69 0.72
N ALA A 29 -27.47 19.64 1.53
CA ALA A 29 -28.22 19.47 2.79
C ALA A 29 -27.59 20.22 3.98
N GLY A 30 -26.39 20.79 3.84
CA GLY A 30 -25.66 21.44 4.92
C GLY A 30 -25.22 20.47 6.03
N ILE A 31 -25.04 19.18 5.69
CA ILE A 31 -24.61 18.15 6.64
C ILE A 31 -23.09 18.08 6.63
N PRO A 32 -22.42 18.31 7.75
CA PRO A 32 -20.95 18.19 7.83
C PRO A 32 -20.52 16.74 7.63
N TRP A 33 -19.38 16.55 6.94
CA TRP A 33 -18.82 15.21 6.77
C TRP A 33 -17.30 15.19 6.86
N ILE A 34 -16.77 14.05 7.25
CA ILE A 34 -15.37 13.67 7.07
C ILE A 34 -15.29 12.72 5.87
N SER A 35 -14.45 13.06 4.88
CA SER A 35 -14.04 12.13 3.85
C SER A 35 -13.01 11.18 4.45
N TYR A 36 -13.25 9.88 4.35
CA TYR A 36 -12.52 8.89 5.09
C TYR A 36 -11.91 7.84 4.16
N ASP A 37 -10.65 7.47 4.41
CA ASP A 37 -9.85 6.46 3.70
C ASP A 37 -9.63 6.81 2.22
N ARG A 38 -10.67 6.85 1.42
CA ARG A 38 -10.64 7.20 -0.01
C ARG A 38 -11.12 8.62 -0.20
N ILE A 39 -10.22 9.49 -0.60
CA ILE A 39 -10.51 10.91 -0.78
C ILE A 39 -11.06 11.15 -2.20
N VAL A 40 -12.20 11.81 -2.28
CA VAL A 40 -12.80 12.23 -3.56
C VAL A 40 -12.34 13.66 -3.85
N GLU A 41 -11.34 13.82 -4.71
CA GLU A 41 -10.65 15.11 -4.92
C GLU A 41 -11.56 16.23 -5.37
N GLY A 42 -12.58 15.92 -6.19
CA GLY A 42 -13.48 16.92 -6.73
C GLY A 42 -14.35 17.66 -5.69
N THR A 43 -14.46 17.15 -4.47
CA THR A 43 -15.29 17.72 -3.38
C THR A 43 -14.54 17.84 -2.06
N MET A 44 -13.27 17.40 -1.99
CA MET A 44 -12.48 17.36 -0.77
C MET A 44 -12.39 18.70 -0.04
N ASN A 45 -12.40 19.81 -0.76
CA ASN A 45 -12.33 21.16 -0.19
C ASN A 45 -13.61 21.59 0.57
N GLN A 46 -14.66 20.79 0.55
CA GLN A 46 -15.92 21.00 1.26
C GLN A 46 -16.09 20.09 2.48
N ALA A 47 -15.26 19.07 2.62
CA ALA A 47 -15.22 18.23 3.80
C ALA A 47 -14.71 19.02 5.02
N ILE A 48 -15.18 18.71 6.22
CA ILE A 48 -14.59 19.29 7.45
C ILE A 48 -13.18 18.73 7.67
N LEU A 49 -12.92 17.51 7.16
CA LEU A 49 -11.61 16.88 7.15
C LEU A 49 -11.59 15.78 6.07
N ASN A 50 -10.46 15.62 5.44
CA ASN A 50 -10.11 14.46 4.62
C ASN A 50 -9.10 13.63 5.42
N TYR A 51 -9.51 12.45 5.90
CA TYR A 51 -8.73 11.63 6.81
C TYR A 51 -8.47 10.23 6.24
N SER A 52 -7.21 9.87 6.07
CA SER A 52 -6.81 8.56 5.55
C SER A 52 -5.51 8.09 6.19
N GLY A 53 -5.11 6.85 5.94
CA GLY A 53 -3.72 6.49 6.09
C GLY A 53 -2.85 7.28 5.12
N ASP A 54 -1.58 7.48 5.46
CA ASP A 54 -0.66 8.20 4.58
C ASP A 54 -0.24 7.34 3.39
N ASN A 55 -1.03 7.44 2.31
CA ASN A 55 -0.78 6.66 1.10
C ASN A 55 0.48 7.13 0.33
N TRP A 56 0.87 8.40 0.46
CA TRP A 56 2.14 8.88 -0.09
C TRP A 56 3.32 8.22 0.62
N GLN A 57 3.28 8.22 1.96
CA GLN A 57 4.29 7.59 2.79
C GLN A 57 4.30 6.06 2.64
N SER A 58 3.13 5.43 2.42
CA SER A 58 3.08 3.99 2.14
C SER A 58 3.83 3.62 0.86
N GLY A 59 3.68 4.42 -0.20
CA GLY A 59 4.45 4.26 -1.43
C GLY A 59 5.94 4.55 -1.24
N ALA A 60 6.28 5.62 -0.51
CA ALA A 60 7.66 5.97 -0.19
C ALA A 60 8.36 4.89 0.66
N ALA A 61 7.65 4.31 1.64
CA ALA A 61 8.15 3.20 2.46
C ALA A 61 8.47 1.96 1.62
N ALA A 62 7.58 1.61 0.66
CA ALA A 62 7.81 0.51 -0.27
C ALA A 62 9.05 0.77 -1.14
N ALA A 63 9.19 1.96 -1.72
CA ALA A 63 10.37 2.33 -2.51
C ALA A 63 11.65 2.31 -1.67
N TYR A 64 11.62 2.89 -0.47
CA TYR A 64 12.73 2.86 0.48
C TYR A 64 13.18 1.43 0.76
N TYR A 65 12.24 0.54 1.08
CA TYR A 65 12.54 -0.86 1.37
C TYR A 65 13.19 -1.55 0.18
N LEU A 66 12.60 -1.45 -1.02
CA LEU A 66 13.12 -2.14 -2.20
C LEU A 66 14.49 -1.60 -2.65
N VAL A 67 14.70 -0.27 -2.60
CA VAL A 67 16.02 0.32 -2.91
C VAL A 67 17.08 -0.08 -1.89
N THR A 68 16.72 -0.15 -0.60
CA THR A 68 17.65 -0.63 0.45
C THR A 68 18.10 -2.07 0.20
N HIS A 69 17.30 -2.85 -0.52
CA HIS A 69 17.61 -4.23 -0.91
C HIS A 69 18.15 -4.35 -2.35
N GLY A 70 18.56 -3.24 -2.94
CA GLY A 70 19.31 -3.25 -4.20
C GLY A 70 18.50 -2.96 -5.45
N MET A 71 17.22 -2.57 -5.35
CA MET A 71 16.46 -2.16 -6.52
C MET A 71 17.13 -0.96 -7.21
N ASP A 72 17.29 -1.05 -8.52
CA ASP A 72 17.87 -0.05 -9.38
C ASP A 72 17.03 0.16 -10.66
N PRO A 73 17.39 1.12 -11.54
CA PRO A 73 16.62 1.38 -12.76
C PRO A 73 16.54 0.24 -13.78
N GLU A 74 17.41 -0.77 -13.67
CA GLU A 74 17.45 -1.94 -14.56
C GLU A 74 16.64 -3.13 -14.01
N SER A 75 16.20 -3.05 -12.76
CA SER A 75 15.58 -4.15 -12.02
C SER A 75 14.25 -4.61 -12.62
N THR A 76 13.90 -5.88 -12.37
CA THR A 76 12.55 -6.39 -12.63
C THR A 76 11.63 -5.98 -11.49
N LEU A 77 10.56 -5.24 -11.81
CA LEU A 77 9.55 -4.81 -10.85
C LEU A 77 8.16 -5.33 -11.23
N VAL A 78 7.55 -6.07 -10.31
CA VAL A 78 6.15 -6.49 -10.40
C VAL A 78 5.33 -5.63 -9.44
N GLN A 79 4.26 -4.99 -9.94
CA GLN A 79 3.38 -4.16 -9.13
C GLN A 79 1.96 -4.71 -9.14
N PHE A 80 1.44 -5.02 -7.95
CA PHE A 80 0.03 -5.31 -7.74
C PHE A 80 -0.66 -4.05 -7.24
N SER A 81 -1.41 -3.40 -8.14
CA SER A 81 -2.17 -2.19 -7.85
C SER A 81 -3.58 -2.53 -7.37
N GLY A 82 -4.16 -1.65 -6.57
CA GLY A 82 -5.56 -1.75 -6.17
C GLY A 82 -6.52 -1.36 -7.30
N ASP A 83 -7.40 -0.42 -7.05
CA ASP A 83 -8.34 0.11 -8.01
C ASP A 83 -7.92 1.52 -8.53
N ALA A 84 -8.81 2.20 -9.24
CA ALA A 84 -8.55 3.55 -9.75
C ALA A 84 -8.73 4.68 -8.70
N SER A 85 -8.84 4.34 -7.41
CA SER A 85 -8.99 5.32 -6.32
C SER A 85 -7.71 6.13 -6.08
N THR A 86 -7.88 7.22 -5.33
CA THR A 86 -6.76 8.04 -4.86
C THR A 86 -5.77 7.25 -3.99
N VAL A 87 -6.20 6.15 -3.35
CA VAL A 87 -5.32 5.27 -2.57
C VAL A 87 -4.22 4.67 -3.47
N SER A 88 -4.61 3.97 -4.56
CA SER A 88 -3.63 3.39 -5.50
C SER A 88 -2.77 4.46 -6.17
N GLN A 89 -3.39 5.56 -6.59
CA GLN A 89 -2.67 6.66 -7.25
C GLN A 89 -1.60 7.26 -6.33
N ARG A 90 -1.95 7.58 -5.09
CA ARG A 90 -1.03 8.16 -4.10
C ARG A 90 0.09 7.20 -3.72
N ARG A 91 -0.19 5.88 -3.59
CA ARG A 91 0.86 4.87 -3.35
C ARG A 91 1.84 4.79 -4.52
N THR A 92 1.33 4.74 -5.76
CA THR A 92 2.19 4.75 -6.96
C THR A 92 3.02 6.05 -7.05
N GLU A 93 2.40 7.20 -6.81
CA GLU A 93 3.11 8.47 -6.86
C GLU A 93 4.11 8.62 -5.72
N GLY A 94 3.78 8.23 -4.50
CA GLY A 94 4.69 8.22 -3.35
C GLY A 94 5.94 7.39 -3.63
N PHE A 95 5.76 6.19 -4.20
CA PHE A 95 6.84 5.34 -4.64
C PHE A 95 7.77 6.07 -5.64
N ARG A 96 7.21 6.62 -6.71
CA ARG A 96 7.99 7.31 -7.75
C ARG A 96 8.63 8.60 -7.25
N LYS A 97 7.93 9.38 -6.44
CA LYS A 97 8.44 10.63 -5.87
C LYS A 97 9.59 10.39 -4.89
N PHE A 98 9.55 9.29 -4.12
CA PHE A 98 10.68 8.90 -3.28
C PHE A 98 11.94 8.66 -4.14
N LEU A 99 11.83 7.89 -5.22
CA LEU A 99 12.96 7.62 -6.12
C LEU A 99 13.55 8.90 -6.74
N LEU A 100 12.68 9.87 -7.05
CA LEU A 100 13.08 11.18 -7.60
C LEU A 100 13.65 12.16 -6.55
N GLY A 101 13.67 11.81 -5.27
CA GLY A 101 14.04 12.72 -4.18
C GLY A 101 13.05 13.87 -3.98
N GLN A 102 11.80 13.71 -4.44
CA GLN A 102 10.70 14.67 -4.29
C GLN A 102 9.81 14.36 -3.10
N GLU A 103 9.97 13.21 -2.51
CA GLU A 103 9.31 12.73 -1.30
C GLU A 103 10.33 12.02 -0.43
N HIS A 104 10.05 11.91 0.85
CA HIS A 104 10.83 11.17 1.83
C HIS A 104 9.95 10.09 2.46
N TYR A 105 10.56 9.10 3.08
CA TYR A 105 9.88 8.19 3.97
C TYR A 105 10.11 8.61 5.42
N TYR A 106 9.02 8.92 6.12
CA TYR A 106 9.04 9.15 7.57
C TYR A 106 8.57 7.89 8.30
N ASP A 107 9.50 7.22 8.95
CA ASP A 107 9.22 6.12 9.86
C ASP A 107 8.65 6.66 11.16
N ALA A 108 7.33 6.58 11.30
CA ALA A 108 6.63 7.13 12.46
C ALA A 108 6.96 6.40 13.77
N GLU A 109 7.31 5.12 13.71
CA GLU A 109 7.68 4.34 14.90
C GLU A 109 9.09 4.68 15.38
N GLY A 110 10.02 4.80 14.44
CA GLY A 110 11.42 5.16 14.73
C GLY A 110 11.67 6.66 14.86
N ASP A 111 10.67 7.52 14.64
CA ASP A 111 10.80 8.99 14.57
C ASP A 111 11.99 9.39 13.66
N LYS A 112 12.04 8.81 12.46
CA LYS A 112 13.17 8.99 11.56
C LYS A 112 12.74 9.17 10.12
N THR A 113 13.34 10.16 9.48
CA THR A 113 13.15 10.44 8.05
C THR A 113 14.27 9.82 7.24
N TYR A 114 13.91 9.19 6.12
CA TYR A 114 14.82 8.63 5.14
C TYR A 114 14.55 9.24 3.77
N THR A 115 15.62 9.57 3.06
CA THR A 115 15.57 10.03 1.68
C THR A 115 16.16 8.97 0.75
N ILE A 116 15.93 9.10 -0.55
CA ILE A 116 16.55 8.22 -1.55
C ILE A 116 18.09 8.32 -1.50
N GLU A 117 18.63 9.49 -1.20
CA GLU A 117 20.08 9.71 -1.10
C GLU A 117 20.70 8.92 0.05
N ASP A 118 19.96 8.69 1.15
CA ASP A 118 20.44 7.91 2.29
C ASP A 118 20.69 6.45 1.91
N VAL A 119 19.95 5.92 0.92
CA VAL A 119 19.97 4.50 0.53
C VAL A 119 20.53 4.24 -0.87
N ASN A 120 20.70 5.28 -1.68
CA ASN A 120 21.23 5.20 -3.05
C ASN A 120 22.53 5.99 -3.24
N GLN A 121 23.53 5.73 -2.41
CA GLN A 121 24.90 6.27 -2.55
C GLN A 121 24.95 7.80 -2.68
N GLY A 122 24.03 8.51 -2.03
CA GLY A 122 23.96 9.98 -2.03
C GLY A 122 23.33 10.60 -3.27
N LYS A 123 22.51 9.85 -4.00
CA LYS A 123 21.88 10.34 -5.24
C LYS A 123 20.41 9.97 -5.33
N ALA A 124 19.58 10.93 -5.74
CA ALA A 124 18.25 10.65 -6.25
C ALA A 124 18.33 10.13 -7.70
N TRP A 125 17.29 9.39 -8.11
CA TRP A 125 17.17 8.95 -9.50
C TRP A 125 16.67 10.11 -10.37
N THR A 126 17.10 10.10 -11.62
CA THR A 126 16.56 10.99 -12.63
C THR A 126 15.17 10.52 -13.10
N GLN A 127 14.42 11.41 -13.74
CA GLN A 127 13.15 11.03 -14.35
C GLN A 127 13.31 9.89 -15.38
N GLU A 128 14.41 9.92 -16.18
CA GLU A 128 14.71 8.87 -17.17
C GLU A 128 14.94 7.51 -16.50
N GLU A 129 15.61 7.46 -15.35
CA GLU A 129 15.83 6.23 -14.58
C GLU A 129 14.52 5.68 -13.98
N VAL A 130 13.65 6.56 -13.46
CA VAL A 130 12.33 6.13 -12.95
C VAL A 130 11.44 5.67 -14.11
N ASP A 131 11.45 6.37 -15.25
CA ASP A 131 10.68 5.98 -16.43
C ASP A 131 11.17 4.62 -16.96
N LYS A 132 12.47 4.37 -16.92
CA LYS A 132 13.06 3.10 -17.31
C LYS A 132 12.59 1.96 -16.42
N LEU A 133 12.69 2.10 -15.10
CA LEU A 133 12.17 1.11 -14.15
C LEU A 133 10.69 0.81 -14.41
N CYS A 134 9.88 1.83 -14.71
CA CYS A 134 8.44 1.70 -14.90
C CYS A 134 8.01 1.32 -16.33
N THR A 135 8.95 0.94 -17.22
CA THR A 135 8.65 0.55 -18.61
C THR A 135 9.41 -0.68 -19.08
N GLU A 136 10.66 -0.85 -18.67
CA GLU A 136 11.49 -2.00 -19.00
C GLU A 136 11.41 -3.01 -17.85
N ASN A 137 11.11 -4.28 -18.13
CA ASN A 137 10.94 -5.32 -17.12
C ASN A 137 9.95 -4.94 -15.97
N TYR A 138 8.96 -4.13 -16.31
CA TYR A 138 7.90 -3.69 -15.41
C TYR A 138 6.58 -4.36 -15.74
N PHE A 139 5.95 -4.91 -14.71
CA PHE A 139 4.71 -5.67 -14.80
C PHE A 139 3.70 -5.14 -13.80
N GLU A 140 2.73 -4.35 -14.25
CA GLU A 140 1.68 -3.79 -13.39
C GLU A 140 0.34 -4.48 -13.66
N TYR A 141 -0.34 -4.86 -12.58
CA TYR A 141 -1.63 -5.53 -12.63
C TYR A 141 -2.63 -4.84 -11.70
N ASN A 142 -3.77 -4.44 -12.25
CA ASN A 142 -4.88 -3.92 -11.47
C ASN A 142 -5.65 -5.08 -10.83
N CYS A 143 -5.37 -5.36 -9.58
CA CYS A 143 -5.98 -6.45 -8.82
C CYS A 143 -7.27 -6.06 -8.12
N GLU A 144 -7.65 -4.77 -8.12
CA GLU A 144 -8.86 -4.26 -7.45
C GLU A 144 -8.95 -4.69 -5.97
N TRP A 145 -7.82 -4.72 -5.26
CA TRP A 145 -7.69 -5.17 -3.85
C TRP A 145 -8.12 -6.64 -3.64
N SER A 146 -8.08 -7.46 -4.68
CA SER A 146 -8.59 -8.83 -4.66
C SER A 146 -7.48 -9.87 -4.67
N ASN A 147 -7.48 -10.73 -3.65
CA ASN A 147 -6.64 -11.92 -3.58
C ASN A 147 -6.82 -12.81 -4.83
N GLU A 148 -8.07 -13.10 -5.22
CA GLU A 148 -8.39 -13.96 -6.37
C GLU A 148 -7.88 -13.39 -7.70
N LYS A 149 -7.97 -12.06 -7.91
CA LYS A 149 -7.43 -11.42 -9.10
C LYS A 149 -5.91 -11.48 -9.12
N ALA A 150 -5.26 -11.21 -7.97
CA ALA A 150 -3.82 -11.34 -7.85
C ALA A 150 -3.36 -12.77 -8.18
N LYS A 151 -4.03 -13.81 -7.64
CA LYS A 151 -3.76 -15.21 -7.99
C LYS A 151 -3.82 -15.46 -9.50
N GLY A 152 -4.88 -15.00 -10.16
CA GLY A 152 -5.03 -15.19 -11.60
C GLY A 152 -3.90 -14.53 -12.42
N TYR A 153 -3.41 -13.36 -12.00
CA TYR A 153 -2.26 -12.72 -12.64
C TYR A 153 -0.95 -13.46 -12.35
N ILE A 154 -0.72 -13.91 -11.12
CA ILE A 154 0.48 -14.65 -10.75
C ILE A 154 0.54 -15.96 -11.53
N GLU A 155 -0.51 -16.78 -11.51
CA GLU A 155 -0.58 -18.05 -12.26
C GLU A 155 -0.27 -17.86 -13.74
N SER A 156 -0.77 -16.79 -14.34
CA SER A 156 -0.65 -16.55 -15.78
C SER A 156 0.70 -15.97 -16.19
N ASN A 157 1.44 -15.30 -15.29
CA ASN A 157 2.58 -14.47 -15.67
C ASN A 157 3.89 -14.77 -14.92
N LEU A 158 3.87 -15.56 -13.85
CA LEU A 158 5.04 -15.81 -13.01
C LEU A 158 6.28 -16.26 -13.81
N SER A 159 6.11 -17.16 -14.77
CA SER A 159 7.23 -17.59 -15.62
C SER A 159 7.84 -16.42 -16.43
N SER A 160 7.03 -15.47 -16.87
CA SER A 160 7.52 -14.30 -17.60
C SER A 160 8.30 -13.36 -16.70
N TRP A 161 7.88 -13.19 -15.43
CA TRP A 161 8.60 -12.37 -14.45
C TRP A 161 9.95 -13.01 -14.09
N ILE A 162 9.96 -14.34 -13.91
CA ILE A 162 11.20 -15.11 -13.67
C ILE A 162 12.18 -14.92 -14.82
N GLU A 163 11.74 -15.06 -16.08
CA GLU A 163 12.61 -14.86 -17.24
C GLU A 163 13.13 -13.42 -17.36
N ALA A 164 12.31 -12.42 -17.07
CA ALA A 164 12.75 -11.03 -17.01
C ALA A 164 13.83 -10.84 -15.92
N SER A 165 13.62 -11.38 -14.73
CA SER A 165 14.57 -11.30 -13.62
C SER A 165 15.90 -11.98 -13.92
N LYS A 166 15.89 -13.14 -14.61
CA LYS A 166 17.10 -13.82 -15.09
C LYS A 166 17.87 -12.99 -16.12
N SER A 167 17.18 -12.16 -16.88
CA SER A 167 17.82 -11.29 -17.89
C SER A 167 18.47 -10.03 -17.30
N THR A 168 18.16 -9.73 -16.04
CA THR A 168 18.78 -8.63 -15.28
C THR A 168 19.87 -9.15 -14.32
N ASP A 169 19.64 -9.12 -13.03
CA ASP A 169 20.60 -9.53 -11.98
C ASP A 169 20.15 -10.75 -11.16
N ASN A 170 19.17 -11.51 -11.66
CA ASN A 170 18.46 -12.58 -10.93
C ASN A 170 17.71 -12.12 -9.70
N THR A 171 17.32 -10.84 -9.65
CA THR A 171 16.52 -10.29 -8.56
C THR A 171 15.15 -9.82 -9.07
N MET A 172 14.10 -10.19 -8.34
CA MET A 172 12.74 -9.73 -8.59
C MET A 172 12.25 -8.89 -7.42
N PHE A 173 11.78 -7.70 -7.73
CA PHE A 173 11.14 -6.83 -6.75
C PHE A 173 9.63 -6.83 -6.95
N VAL A 174 8.90 -6.92 -5.85
CA VAL A 174 7.43 -6.92 -5.85
C VAL A 174 6.93 -5.76 -4.99
N PHE A 175 6.20 -4.84 -5.60
CA PHE A 175 5.44 -3.82 -4.91
C PHE A 175 3.97 -4.21 -4.90
N SER A 176 3.50 -4.79 -3.81
CA SER A 176 2.10 -5.10 -3.58
C SER A 176 1.47 -3.97 -2.77
N MET A 177 0.40 -3.40 -3.27
CA MET A 177 -0.28 -2.29 -2.60
C MET A 177 -1.21 -2.73 -1.47
N ASP A 178 -1.31 -4.05 -1.23
CA ASP A 178 -2.16 -4.59 -0.18
C ASP A 178 -1.66 -5.96 0.30
N ASP A 179 -1.84 -6.26 1.60
CA ASP A 179 -1.49 -7.55 2.18
C ASP A 179 -2.27 -8.71 1.57
N GLU A 180 -3.54 -8.51 1.19
CA GLU A 180 -4.37 -9.53 0.53
C GLU A 180 -3.74 -10.03 -0.78
N MET A 181 -3.18 -9.11 -1.57
CA MET A 181 -2.54 -9.47 -2.83
C MET A 181 -1.18 -10.13 -2.62
N SER A 182 -0.50 -9.81 -1.53
CA SER A 182 0.75 -10.46 -1.11
C SER A 182 0.49 -11.87 -0.59
N LEU A 183 -0.55 -12.04 0.24
CA LEU A 183 -0.99 -13.36 0.71
C LEU A 183 -1.40 -14.27 -0.45
N ALA A 184 -2.01 -13.72 -1.51
CA ALA A 184 -2.32 -14.47 -2.74
C ALA A 184 -1.07 -15.12 -3.34
N PHE A 185 0.07 -14.43 -3.34
CA PHE A 185 1.32 -14.99 -3.85
C PHE A 185 1.81 -16.14 -2.95
N LEU A 186 1.81 -15.95 -1.64
CA LEU A 186 2.22 -16.99 -0.69
C LEU A 186 1.31 -18.22 -0.74
N GLU A 187 0.00 -18.03 -0.83
CA GLU A 187 -0.99 -19.11 -0.94
C GLU A 187 -0.81 -19.95 -2.22
N LEU A 188 -0.45 -19.32 -3.34
CA LEU A 188 -0.15 -20.06 -4.57
C LEU A 188 1.16 -20.84 -4.47
N LEU A 189 2.16 -20.29 -3.81
CA LEU A 189 3.45 -20.96 -3.64
C LEU A 189 3.40 -22.11 -2.64
N SER A 190 2.57 -22.02 -1.60
CA SER A 190 2.33 -23.08 -0.62
C SER A 190 1.48 -24.22 -1.20
N GLY A 191 0.54 -23.89 -2.11
CA GLY A 191 -0.36 -24.87 -2.75
C GLY A 191 0.22 -25.55 -3.99
N ASP A 192 -0.60 -26.31 -4.69
CA ASP A 192 -0.24 -27.10 -5.88
C ASP A 192 -0.56 -26.40 -7.23
N ALA A 193 -1.02 -25.13 -7.19
CA ALA A 193 -1.48 -24.43 -8.39
C ALA A 193 -0.33 -24.02 -9.32
N ILE A 194 0.85 -23.76 -8.78
CA ILE A 194 2.06 -23.43 -9.54
C ILE A 194 2.87 -24.71 -9.77
N ASP A 195 3.31 -24.92 -11.01
CA ASP A 195 4.17 -26.05 -11.38
C ASP A 195 5.48 -26.05 -10.59
N GLU A 196 5.90 -27.21 -10.10
CA GLU A 196 7.10 -27.37 -9.28
C GLU A 196 8.39 -26.93 -10.01
N GLY A 197 8.44 -27.04 -11.33
CA GLY A 197 9.55 -26.52 -12.12
C GLY A 197 9.61 -25.01 -12.07
N VAL A 198 8.46 -24.32 -12.15
CA VAL A 198 8.35 -22.87 -12.04
C VAL A 198 8.70 -22.41 -10.63
N LYS A 199 8.25 -23.14 -9.59
CA LYS A 199 8.65 -22.85 -8.21
C LYS A 199 10.17 -22.99 -8.01
N GLY A 200 10.78 -24.05 -8.55
CA GLY A 200 12.23 -24.23 -8.48
C GLY A 200 13.02 -23.14 -9.23
N GLU A 201 12.46 -22.58 -10.29
CA GLU A 201 13.05 -21.44 -11.00
C GLU A 201 12.92 -20.15 -10.18
N LEU A 202 11.81 -19.94 -9.48
CA LEU A 202 11.60 -18.82 -8.57
C LEU A 202 12.53 -18.89 -7.35
N GLU A 203 12.70 -20.08 -6.75
CA GLU A 203 13.61 -20.31 -5.61
C GLU A 203 15.08 -20.00 -5.97
N ALA A 204 15.44 -20.06 -7.25
CA ALA A 204 16.78 -19.73 -7.72
C ALA A 204 17.00 -18.20 -7.89
N LEU A 205 15.96 -17.38 -7.73
CA LEU A 205 16.05 -15.93 -7.75
C LEU A 205 16.16 -15.38 -6.32
N THR A 206 16.60 -14.13 -6.22
CA THR A 206 16.43 -13.33 -5.03
C THR A 206 15.15 -12.51 -5.17
N VAL A 207 14.19 -12.67 -4.26
CA VAL A 207 12.90 -11.97 -4.34
C VAL A 207 12.67 -11.12 -3.10
N TYR A 208 12.38 -9.84 -3.30
CA TYR A 208 11.94 -8.92 -2.23
C TYR A 208 10.52 -8.46 -2.47
N MET A 209 9.67 -8.52 -1.45
CA MET A 209 8.29 -8.08 -1.55
C MET A 209 7.95 -7.06 -0.48
N SER A 210 7.41 -5.91 -0.92
CA SER A 210 6.78 -4.93 -0.07
C SER A 210 5.26 -5.05 -0.17
N ALA A 211 4.58 -5.04 0.97
CA ALA A 211 3.14 -5.03 1.10
C ALA A 211 2.66 -3.79 1.87
N VAL A 212 1.37 -3.56 1.92
CA VAL A 212 0.75 -2.50 2.72
C VAL A 212 -0.52 -3.04 3.35
N GLY A 213 -0.68 -2.87 4.66
CA GLY A 213 -1.91 -3.30 5.34
C GLY A 213 -1.75 -3.34 6.85
N GLY A 214 -1.05 -4.31 7.37
CA GLY A 214 -0.98 -4.60 8.79
C GLY A 214 -2.02 -5.65 9.21
N MET A 215 -2.40 -6.53 8.27
CA MET A 215 -3.33 -7.62 8.54
C MET A 215 -2.69 -8.66 9.46
N GLU A 216 -3.50 -9.24 10.37
CA GLU A 216 -3.04 -10.28 11.29
C GLU A 216 -2.51 -11.51 10.54
N GLU A 217 -3.13 -11.86 9.41
CA GLU A 217 -2.71 -12.97 8.56
C GLU A 217 -1.29 -12.74 8.01
N MET A 218 -0.98 -11.52 7.54
CA MET A 218 0.37 -11.18 7.10
C MET A 218 1.36 -11.16 8.27
N TYR A 219 0.93 -10.64 9.43
CA TYR A 219 1.79 -10.62 10.62
C TYR A 219 2.04 -12.03 11.17
N ALA A 220 1.08 -12.95 11.07
CA ALA A 220 1.29 -14.36 11.40
C ALA A 220 2.37 -15.00 10.50
N VAL A 221 2.38 -14.66 9.21
CA VAL A 221 3.47 -15.08 8.30
C VAL A 221 4.81 -14.51 8.73
N LEU A 222 4.88 -13.20 9.01
CA LEU A 222 6.14 -12.54 9.42
C LEU A 222 6.68 -13.05 10.76
N ARG A 223 5.79 -13.47 11.69
CA ARG A 223 6.15 -14.07 12.98
C ARG A 223 6.52 -15.56 12.87
N GLY A 224 6.08 -16.24 11.81
CA GLY A 224 6.21 -17.68 11.68
C GLY A 224 5.08 -18.48 12.38
N ASP A 225 3.96 -17.82 12.72
CA ASP A 225 2.80 -18.43 13.39
C ASP A 225 1.91 -19.21 12.39
N ASP A 226 1.91 -18.81 11.13
CA ASP A 226 1.31 -19.59 10.03
C ASP A 226 2.40 -20.49 9.43
N GLU A 227 2.41 -21.78 9.81
CA GLU A 227 3.46 -22.72 9.41
C GLU A 227 3.57 -22.86 7.88
N GLU A 228 2.45 -22.88 7.16
CA GLU A 228 2.40 -23.13 5.73
C GLU A 228 2.88 -21.88 4.94
N LEU A 229 2.26 -20.73 5.18
CA LEU A 229 2.61 -19.51 4.47
C LEU A 229 3.97 -18.97 4.86
N SER A 230 4.39 -19.16 6.12
CA SER A 230 5.74 -18.79 6.56
C SER A 230 6.82 -19.66 5.93
N ALA A 231 6.55 -20.96 5.72
CA ALA A 231 7.46 -21.83 4.98
C ALA A 231 7.61 -21.37 3.52
N ALA A 232 6.52 -21.00 2.86
CA ALA A 232 6.55 -20.44 1.51
C ALA A 232 7.32 -19.09 1.49
N ALA A 233 7.04 -18.20 2.43
CA ALA A 233 7.75 -16.92 2.54
C ALA A 233 9.26 -17.13 2.70
N ASN A 234 9.70 -18.01 3.61
CA ASN A 234 11.10 -18.29 3.86
C ASN A 234 11.81 -19.02 2.71
N THR A 235 11.07 -19.73 1.87
CA THR A 235 11.63 -20.48 0.73
C THR A 235 11.83 -19.56 -0.47
N TYR A 236 10.87 -18.70 -0.77
CA TYR A 236 10.83 -17.96 -2.03
C TYR A 236 11.15 -16.48 -1.92
N PHE A 237 11.16 -15.90 -0.71
CA PHE A 237 11.44 -14.49 -0.52
C PHE A 237 12.64 -14.29 0.41
N GLU A 238 13.64 -13.57 -0.06
CA GLU A 238 14.77 -13.11 0.76
C GLU A 238 14.33 -12.02 1.76
N GLY A 239 13.31 -11.24 1.39
CA GLY A 239 12.73 -10.23 2.26
C GLY A 239 11.27 -9.96 1.96
N LEU A 240 10.50 -9.86 3.04
CA LEU A 240 9.07 -9.56 3.04
C LEU A 240 8.76 -8.56 4.14
N MET A 241 8.00 -7.51 3.81
CA MET A 241 7.51 -6.54 4.79
C MET A 241 6.08 -6.11 4.49
N SER A 242 5.39 -5.59 5.49
CA SER A 242 4.12 -4.88 5.34
C SER A 242 4.24 -3.47 5.93
N VAL A 243 3.78 -2.47 5.20
CA VAL A 243 3.62 -1.12 5.75
C VAL A 243 2.36 -1.09 6.61
N TYR A 244 2.51 -0.73 7.87
CA TYR A 244 1.40 -0.59 8.79
C TYR A 244 0.41 0.49 8.31
N TYR A 245 -0.83 0.07 8.06
CA TYR A 245 -1.93 0.90 7.61
C TYR A 245 -3.18 0.54 8.42
N ASN A 246 -3.40 1.23 9.54
CA ASN A 246 -4.31 0.75 10.57
C ASN A 246 -5.76 1.23 10.37
N PRO A 247 -6.74 0.33 10.30
CA PRO A 247 -8.17 0.69 10.26
C PRO A 247 -8.68 1.38 11.55
N VAL A 248 -7.90 1.41 12.64
CA VAL A 248 -8.19 2.22 13.84
C VAL A 248 -8.32 3.71 13.51
N MET A 249 -7.78 4.18 12.38
CA MET A 249 -8.04 5.52 11.84
C MET A 249 -9.55 5.86 11.78
N THR A 250 -10.43 4.85 11.62
CA THR A 250 -11.89 5.02 11.72
C THR A 250 -12.32 5.64 13.06
N GLN A 251 -11.71 5.19 14.16
CA GLN A 251 -12.04 5.71 15.50
C GLN A 251 -11.58 7.16 15.65
N THR A 252 -10.40 7.47 15.12
CA THR A 252 -9.86 8.85 15.12
C THR A 252 -10.77 9.77 14.31
N ALA A 253 -11.18 9.38 13.13
CA ALA A 253 -12.08 10.16 12.28
C ALA A 253 -13.45 10.37 12.95
N ILE A 254 -14.02 9.36 13.61
CA ILE A 254 -15.27 9.50 14.38
C ILE A 254 -15.10 10.51 15.52
N ARG A 255 -14.02 10.42 16.28
CA ARG A 255 -13.75 11.39 17.37
C ARG A 255 -13.65 12.81 16.85
N LYS A 256 -12.91 13.04 15.76
CA LYS A 256 -12.81 14.35 15.10
C LYS A 256 -14.18 14.89 14.65
N LEU A 257 -15.05 14.02 14.11
CA LEU A 257 -16.41 14.42 13.76
C LEU A 257 -17.23 14.83 15.01
N LEU A 258 -17.13 14.08 16.09
CA LEU A 258 -17.81 14.41 17.35
C LEU A 258 -17.28 15.72 17.94
N ASP A 259 -15.97 15.93 17.97
CA ASP A 259 -15.34 17.16 18.46
C ASP A 259 -15.78 18.38 17.62
N TYR A 260 -15.96 18.21 16.31
CA TYR A 260 -16.54 19.22 15.44
C TYR A 260 -17.98 19.57 15.85
N LEU A 261 -18.82 18.53 16.03
CA LEU A 261 -20.25 18.71 16.38
C LEU A 261 -20.42 19.33 17.77
N ASP A 262 -19.50 19.04 18.70
CA ASP A 262 -19.46 19.64 20.05
C ASP A 262 -18.84 21.04 20.08
N GLY A 263 -18.29 21.51 18.95
CA GLY A 263 -17.63 22.82 18.83
C GLY A 263 -16.32 22.93 19.62
N THR A 264 -15.67 21.80 19.89
CA THR A 264 -14.40 21.72 20.64
C THR A 264 -13.18 21.64 19.76
N TRP A 265 -13.35 21.52 18.45
CA TRP A 265 -12.26 21.42 17.48
C TRP A 265 -12.26 22.58 16.49
N ASP A 266 -11.14 23.31 16.44
CA ASP A 266 -10.86 24.30 15.40
C ASP A 266 -10.40 23.57 14.13
N TYR A 267 -11.22 23.62 13.09
CA TYR A 267 -10.97 22.93 11.81
C TYR A 267 -10.73 23.92 10.67
N VAL A 268 -10.03 23.44 9.65
CA VAL A 268 -9.89 24.11 8.36
C VAL A 268 -10.61 23.28 7.30
N LEU A 269 -11.62 23.86 6.68
CA LEU A 269 -12.40 23.17 5.66
C LEU A 269 -11.50 22.65 4.53
N GLY A 270 -11.64 21.39 4.18
CA GLY A 270 -10.82 20.75 3.16
C GLY A 270 -9.43 20.33 3.60
N ALA A 271 -9.06 20.50 4.88
CA ALA A 271 -7.77 20.02 5.37
C ALA A 271 -7.61 18.50 5.14
N GLU A 272 -6.40 18.10 4.87
CA GLU A 272 -6.00 16.68 4.87
C GLU A 272 -5.22 16.38 6.16
N ASP A 273 -5.46 15.22 6.75
CA ASP A 273 -4.72 14.71 7.89
C ASP A 273 -4.59 13.18 7.75
N TYR A 274 -3.47 12.63 8.21
CA TYR A 274 -3.10 11.26 7.88
C TYR A 274 -2.75 10.48 9.12
N GLU A 275 -3.19 9.22 9.15
CA GLU A 275 -2.65 8.23 10.08
C GLU A 275 -1.23 7.89 9.64
N PRO A 276 -0.23 7.99 10.54
CA PRO A 276 1.15 7.70 10.19
C PRO A 276 1.37 6.23 9.87
N VAL A 277 2.37 5.96 9.05
CA VAL A 277 2.73 4.62 8.59
C VAL A 277 4.18 4.29 8.98
N PHE A 278 4.51 3.00 9.07
CA PHE A 278 5.85 2.50 9.31
C PHE A 278 6.00 1.07 8.78
N ILE A 279 7.23 0.60 8.62
CA ILE A 279 7.53 -0.74 8.11
C ILE A 279 7.47 -1.75 9.24
N VAL A 280 6.77 -2.86 8.98
CA VAL A 280 6.75 -4.06 9.83
C VAL A 280 7.33 -5.22 9.04
N ASP A 281 8.34 -5.86 9.60
CA ASP A 281 9.01 -7.05 9.06
C ASP A 281 9.22 -8.10 10.15
N SER A 282 9.89 -9.19 9.84
CA SER A 282 10.20 -10.27 10.80
C SER A 282 11.02 -9.80 12.00
N GLY A 283 11.75 -8.68 11.91
CA GLY A 283 12.57 -8.14 12.99
C GLY A 283 11.77 -7.39 14.05
N ASN A 284 10.63 -6.81 13.70
CA ASN A 284 9.85 -5.98 14.63
C ASN A 284 8.40 -6.42 14.81
N VAL A 285 7.86 -7.34 13.99
CA VAL A 285 6.44 -7.75 13.99
C VAL A 285 5.90 -8.20 15.35
N ASN A 286 6.75 -8.73 16.24
CA ASN A 286 6.34 -9.14 17.59
C ASN A 286 5.93 -7.97 18.50
N GLN A 287 6.14 -6.73 18.08
CA GLN A 287 5.76 -5.53 18.81
C GLN A 287 4.36 -5.04 18.44
N TYR A 288 3.74 -5.61 17.40
CA TYR A 288 2.48 -5.14 16.84
C TYR A 288 1.43 -6.23 16.80
N GLU A 289 0.19 -5.83 17.02
CA GLU A 289 -0.99 -6.64 16.74
C GLU A 289 -1.51 -6.24 15.35
N GLY A 290 -1.74 -7.22 14.48
CA GLY A 290 -2.41 -7.00 13.22
C GLY A 290 -3.91 -6.79 13.42
N PHE A 291 -4.60 -6.34 12.39
CA PHE A 291 -6.06 -6.32 12.38
C PHE A 291 -6.60 -7.51 11.57
N LEU A 292 -7.76 -8.01 11.95
CA LEU A 292 -8.42 -9.10 11.21
C LEU A 292 -8.90 -8.57 9.85
N GLY A 293 -8.34 -9.12 8.78
CA GLY A 293 -8.68 -8.76 7.40
C GLY A 293 -9.72 -9.69 6.78
N ARG A 294 -9.81 -10.93 7.27
CA ARG A 294 -10.68 -12.00 6.75
C ARG A 294 -11.64 -12.52 7.79
#